data_cc64d3f5d5f4d4f5784b40932ad32ca3
#
_entry.id   cc64d3f5d5f4d4f5784b40932ad32ca3
#
_cell.length_a   1.000
_cell.length_b   1.000
_cell.length_c   1.000
_cell.angle_alpha   90.00
_cell.angle_beta   90.00
_cell.angle_gamma   90.00
#
_symmetry.space_group_name_H-M   'P 1'
#
loop_
_entity.id
_entity.type
_entity.pdbx_description
1 polymer ?
#
loop_
_entity_poly.entity_id
_entity_poly.type
_entity_poly.pdbx_seq_one_letter_code
_entity_poly.pdbx_strand_id
1 'polypeptide(L)'
;EPNELELEIPFLRHNIALTRAADGLDNIDVRFHSTEKKLDVTQMQENQSTINNIRIWDHRPLSQTFRQLQQIRTYYSFSDVDVDRYWINGDYRQVMLAARELSADLPSKGMTWVNRHLQYTHGYGLAMCLAADKDDQGGPLFIVEDLPPKGPPDLTVSRPEIYYGTDMTSYQIVPTGEKEFDY
;
A
#
# COMPACT_ATOMS: atom_id res chain seq x y z
N GLU A 1 -32.73 25.20 14.16
CA GLU A 1 -33.45 26.45 13.88
C GLU A 1 -34.16 26.35 12.53
N PRO A 2 -35.33 27.02 12.30
CA PRO A 2 -36.14 26.82 11.09
C PRO A 2 -35.44 27.18 9.77
N ASN A 3 -34.40 28.00 9.77
CA ASN A 3 -33.66 28.46 8.58
C ASN A 3 -32.16 28.15 8.63
N GLU A 4 -31.77 27.14 9.40
CA GLU A 4 -30.35 26.78 9.62
C GLU A 4 -29.61 26.51 8.29
N LEU A 5 -30.20 25.74 7.41
CA LEU A 5 -29.59 25.42 6.11
C LEU A 5 -29.35 26.65 5.25
N GLU A 6 -30.29 27.60 5.19
CA GLU A 6 -30.13 28.82 4.39
C GLU A 6 -29.00 29.70 4.91
N LEU A 7 -28.85 29.76 6.23
CA LEU A 7 -27.77 30.53 6.89
C LEU A 7 -26.40 29.87 6.69
N GLU A 8 -26.36 28.53 6.66
CA GLU A 8 -25.12 27.75 6.51
C GLU A 8 -24.66 27.59 5.07
N ILE A 9 -25.54 27.73 4.07
CA ILE A 9 -25.18 27.57 2.64
C ILE A 9 -23.90 28.34 2.22
N PRO A 10 -23.70 29.63 2.56
CA PRO A 10 -22.49 30.35 2.18
C PRO A 10 -21.22 29.71 2.75
N PHE A 11 -21.26 29.28 4.01
CA PHE A 11 -20.12 28.66 4.69
C PHE A 11 -19.84 27.26 4.14
N LEU A 12 -20.89 26.48 3.87
CA LEU A 12 -20.77 25.17 3.21
C LEU A 12 -20.13 25.28 1.83
N ARG A 13 -20.48 26.30 1.04
CA ARG A 13 -19.85 26.54 -0.27
C ARG A 13 -18.36 26.81 -0.15
N HIS A 14 -17.95 27.61 0.83
CA HIS A 14 -16.53 27.88 1.06
C HIS A 14 -15.79 26.63 1.53
N ASN A 15 -16.36 25.87 2.46
CA ASN A 15 -15.79 24.62 2.94
C ASN A 15 -15.59 23.62 1.80
N ILE A 16 -16.61 23.41 0.97
CA ILE A 16 -16.55 22.50 -0.19
C ILE A 16 -15.44 22.97 -1.16
N ALA A 17 -15.40 24.27 -1.50
CA ALA A 17 -14.41 24.78 -2.43
C ALA A 17 -12.99 24.61 -1.89
N LEU A 18 -12.75 24.93 -0.61
CA LEU A 18 -11.44 24.80 0.02
C LEU A 18 -11.00 23.32 0.15
N THR A 19 -11.91 22.44 0.54
CA THR A 19 -11.63 20.99 0.62
C THR A 19 -11.27 20.43 -0.75
N ARG A 20 -12.05 20.78 -1.78
CA ARG A 20 -11.75 20.34 -3.16
C ARG A 20 -10.40 20.83 -3.63
N ALA A 21 -10.05 22.08 -3.37
CA ALA A 21 -8.75 22.62 -3.74
C ALA A 21 -7.61 21.97 -2.95
N ALA A 22 -7.77 21.75 -1.64
CA ALA A 22 -6.77 21.14 -0.78
C ALA A 22 -6.47 19.69 -1.17
N ASP A 23 -7.50 18.93 -1.54
CA ASP A 23 -7.39 17.52 -1.93
C ASP A 23 -7.16 17.34 -3.45
N GLY A 24 -6.96 18.42 -4.21
CA GLY A 24 -6.75 18.37 -5.66
C GLY A 24 -7.93 17.85 -6.47
N LEU A 25 -9.14 17.82 -5.90
CA LEU A 25 -10.36 17.30 -6.53
C LEU A 25 -10.84 18.17 -7.70
N ASP A 26 -10.37 19.41 -7.81
CA ASP A 26 -10.69 20.30 -8.93
C ASP A 26 -10.00 19.86 -10.24
N ASN A 27 -8.99 18.98 -10.16
CA ASN A 27 -8.30 18.41 -11.31
C ASN A 27 -8.96 17.11 -11.83
N ILE A 28 -10.08 16.68 -11.24
CA ILE A 28 -10.79 15.49 -11.66
C ILE A 28 -11.68 15.78 -12.87
N ASP A 29 -11.45 15.05 -13.97
CA ASP A 29 -12.31 15.06 -15.16
C ASP A 29 -13.56 14.20 -14.91
N VAL A 30 -14.70 14.85 -14.67
CA VAL A 30 -15.97 14.15 -14.40
C VAL A 30 -16.64 13.81 -15.73
N ARG A 31 -16.74 12.51 -16.02
CA ARG A 31 -17.43 11.98 -17.20
C ARG A 31 -18.69 11.25 -16.81
N PHE A 32 -19.82 11.64 -17.38
CA PHE A 32 -21.08 10.93 -17.19
C PHE A 32 -21.13 9.72 -18.12
N HIS A 33 -21.33 8.55 -17.54
CA HIS A 33 -21.50 7.31 -18.28
C HIS A 33 -22.94 6.80 -18.14
N SER A 34 -23.59 6.49 -19.28
CA SER A 34 -24.93 5.90 -19.26
C SER A 34 -24.84 4.43 -18.88
N THR A 35 -25.52 4.04 -17.82
CA THR A 35 -25.62 2.65 -17.35
C THR A 35 -26.69 1.81 -18.10
N GLU A 36 -27.42 2.42 -19.03
CA GLU A 36 -28.51 1.77 -19.75
C GLU A 36 -28.03 0.87 -20.90
N LYS A 37 -26.76 1.01 -21.34
CA LYS A 37 -26.18 0.17 -22.39
C LYS A 37 -25.80 -1.20 -21.82
N LYS A 38 -26.32 -2.26 -22.45
CA LYS A 38 -25.86 -3.62 -22.16
C LYS A 38 -24.40 -3.76 -22.64
N LEU A 39 -23.55 -4.30 -21.77
CA LEU A 39 -22.17 -4.66 -22.14
C LEU A 39 -22.21 -5.72 -23.23
N ASP A 40 -21.55 -5.48 -24.34
CA ASP A 40 -21.30 -6.44 -25.40
C ASP A 40 -19.82 -6.86 -25.44
N VAL A 41 -19.50 -7.89 -26.22
CA VAL A 41 -18.14 -8.43 -26.32
C VAL A 41 -17.15 -7.39 -26.86
N THR A 42 -17.58 -6.53 -27.78
CA THR A 42 -16.74 -5.48 -28.37
C THR A 42 -16.35 -4.45 -27.32
N GLN A 43 -17.31 -3.99 -26.49
CA GLN A 43 -17.06 -3.08 -25.39
C GLN A 43 -16.13 -3.69 -24.33
N MET A 44 -16.24 -4.99 -24.06
CA MET A 44 -15.32 -5.70 -23.18
C MET A 44 -13.89 -5.69 -23.72
N GLN A 45 -13.73 -5.94 -25.01
CA GLN A 45 -12.41 -5.92 -25.66
C GLN A 45 -11.79 -4.52 -25.69
N GLU A 46 -12.59 -3.48 -25.94
CA GLU A 46 -12.14 -2.09 -25.93
C GLU A 46 -11.75 -1.59 -24.51
N ASN A 47 -12.29 -2.21 -23.47
CA ASN A 47 -12.05 -1.86 -22.07
C ASN A 47 -11.18 -2.90 -21.32
N GLN A 48 -10.35 -3.64 -22.04
CA GLN A 48 -9.53 -4.70 -21.47
C GLN A 48 -8.62 -4.20 -20.34
N SER A 49 -8.08 -2.99 -20.45
CA SER A 49 -7.26 -2.39 -19.39
C SER A 49 -8.03 -2.20 -18.08
N THR A 50 -9.32 -1.86 -18.15
CA THR A 50 -10.18 -1.79 -16.96
C THR A 50 -10.45 -3.17 -16.38
N ILE A 51 -10.78 -4.14 -17.26
CA ILE A 51 -11.09 -5.52 -16.85
C ILE A 51 -9.88 -6.17 -16.16
N ASN A 52 -8.69 -5.99 -16.73
CA ASN A 52 -7.44 -6.52 -16.16
C ASN A 52 -7.04 -5.89 -14.82
N ASN A 53 -7.74 -4.85 -14.39
CA ASN A 53 -7.52 -4.17 -13.12
C ASN A 53 -8.72 -4.28 -12.15
N ILE A 54 -9.71 -5.11 -12.47
CA ILE A 54 -10.81 -5.38 -11.53
C ILE A 54 -10.24 -6.16 -10.34
N ARG A 55 -10.25 -5.52 -9.17
CA ARG A 55 -9.71 -6.10 -7.95
C ARG A 55 -10.49 -7.33 -7.50
N ILE A 56 -9.80 -8.45 -7.29
CA ILE A 56 -10.35 -9.70 -6.75
C ILE A 56 -9.99 -9.91 -5.27
N TRP A 57 -9.01 -9.17 -4.75
CA TRP A 57 -8.54 -9.29 -3.38
C TRP A 57 -9.13 -8.20 -2.46
N ASP A 58 -9.62 -8.59 -1.28
CA ASP A 58 -9.94 -7.66 -0.18
C ASP A 58 -8.68 -7.48 0.69
N HIS A 59 -8.38 -6.25 1.09
CA HIS A 59 -7.18 -5.91 1.86
C HIS A 59 -7.11 -6.62 3.22
N ARG A 60 -8.24 -6.88 3.87
CA ARG A 60 -8.30 -7.49 5.21
C ARG A 60 -7.81 -8.95 5.24
N PRO A 61 -8.37 -9.89 4.46
CA PRO A 61 -7.80 -11.23 4.38
C PRO A 61 -6.41 -11.26 3.74
N LEU A 62 -6.14 -10.34 2.80
CA LEU A 62 -4.84 -10.25 2.14
C LEU A 62 -3.72 -9.85 3.12
N SER A 63 -3.99 -8.97 4.08
CA SER A 63 -3.04 -8.61 5.14
C SER A 63 -2.56 -9.82 5.93
N GLN A 64 -3.44 -10.77 6.24
CA GLN A 64 -3.05 -12.02 6.89
C GLN A 64 -2.15 -12.88 5.99
N THR A 65 -2.46 -12.96 4.72
CA THR A 65 -1.67 -13.70 3.73
C THR A 65 -0.27 -13.09 3.57
N PHE A 66 -0.17 -11.76 3.51
CA PHE A 66 1.13 -11.06 3.49
C PHE A 66 1.97 -11.40 4.72
N ARG A 67 1.37 -11.38 5.92
CA ARG A 67 2.06 -11.78 7.15
C ARG A 67 2.51 -13.24 7.11
N GLN A 68 1.66 -14.16 6.68
CA GLN A 68 1.99 -15.59 6.64
C GLN A 68 3.10 -15.91 5.64
N LEU A 69 3.08 -15.30 4.45
CA LEU A 69 3.97 -15.66 3.36
C LEU A 69 5.21 -14.76 3.26
N GLN A 70 5.11 -13.49 3.64
CA GLN A 70 6.13 -12.49 3.35
C GLN A 70 6.70 -11.78 4.58
N GLN A 71 6.24 -12.07 5.80
CA GLN A 71 6.83 -11.50 7.02
C GLN A 71 8.28 -11.97 7.21
N ILE A 72 8.56 -13.26 6.99
CA ILE A 72 9.88 -13.92 6.94
C ILE A 72 10.65 -13.85 8.27
N ARG A 73 10.62 -12.71 8.96
CA ARG A 73 11.27 -12.50 10.27
C ARG A 73 10.26 -11.99 11.29
N THR A 74 10.38 -12.46 12.53
CA THR A 74 9.46 -12.13 13.63
C THR A 74 9.55 -10.68 14.11
N TYR A 75 10.64 -9.98 13.78
CA TYR A 75 10.83 -8.58 14.12
C TYR A 75 10.32 -7.61 13.03
N TYR A 76 9.75 -8.15 11.95
CA TYR A 76 9.03 -7.36 10.95
C TYR A 76 7.53 -7.59 11.02
N SER A 77 6.77 -6.61 10.58
CA SER A 77 5.31 -6.67 10.45
C SER A 77 4.84 -5.96 9.18
N PHE A 78 3.61 -6.25 8.80
CA PHE A 78 2.86 -5.48 7.81
C PHE A 78 1.68 -4.83 8.54
N SER A 79 1.66 -3.50 8.59
CA SER A 79 0.60 -2.74 9.29
C SER A 79 -0.68 -2.80 8.50
N ASP A 80 -0.64 -2.43 7.24
CA ASP A 80 -1.78 -2.43 6.33
C ASP A 80 -1.36 -2.86 4.92
N VAL A 81 -2.35 -3.12 4.06
CA VAL A 81 -2.16 -3.42 2.64
C VAL A 81 -2.87 -2.36 1.82
N ASP A 82 -2.10 -1.56 1.15
CA ASP A 82 -2.57 -0.45 0.34
C ASP A 82 -2.79 -0.83 -1.12
N VAL A 83 -3.55 0.00 -1.81
CA VAL A 83 -3.83 -0.14 -3.25
C VAL A 83 -3.14 0.98 -4.00
N ASP A 84 -2.33 0.62 -4.99
CA ASP A 84 -1.66 1.58 -5.85
C ASP A 84 -1.62 1.11 -7.31
N ARG A 85 -1.00 1.86 -8.19
CA ARG A 85 -0.93 1.58 -9.63
C ARG A 85 0.45 1.87 -10.16
N TYR A 86 0.98 0.88 -10.91
CA TYR A 86 2.31 0.97 -11.52
C TYR A 86 2.28 0.52 -12.98
N TRP A 87 3.22 1.02 -13.77
CA TRP A 87 3.54 0.47 -15.08
C TRP A 87 4.41 -0.77 -14.88
N ILE A 88 3.94 -1.91 -15.33
CA ILE A 88 4.60 -3.21 -15.17
C ILE A 88 4.63 -3.88 -16.54
N ASN A 89 5.82 -4.08 -17.11
CA ASN A 89 6.00 -4.64 -18.46
C ASN A 89 5.19 -3.91 -19.55
N GLY A 90 5.02 -2.60 -19.41
CA GLY A 90 4.27 -1.76 -20.36
C GLY A 90 2.77 -1.69 -20.13
N ASP A 91 2.22 -2.42 -19.16
CA ASP A 91 0.82 -2.36 -18.77
C ASP A 91 0.62 -1.56 -17.48
N TYR A 92 -0.42 -0.72 -17.44
CA TYR A 92 -0.81 -0.01 -16.23
C TYR A 92 -1.65 -0.91 -15.34
N ARG A 93 -1.05 -1.37 -14.24
CA ARG A 93 -1.63 -2.40 -13.38
C ARG A 93 -1.92 -1.90 -11.97
N GLN A 94 -3.09 -2.28 -11.46
CA GLN A 94 -3.42 -2.09 -10.06
C GLN A 94 -2.75 -3.19 -9.22
N VAL A 95 -2.13 -2.77 -8.13
CA VAL A 95 -1.42 -3.64 -7.19
C VAL A 95 -1.93 -3.48 -5.78
N MET A 96 -1.69 -4.48 -4.97
CA MET A 96 -1.83 -4.45 -3.52
C MET A 96 -0.43 -4.57 -2.93
N LEU A 97 -0.04 -3.64 -2.08
CA LEU A 97 1.32 -3.60 -1.52
C LEU A 97 1.31 -3.28 -0.02
N ALA A 98 2.35 -3.73 0.66
CA ALA A 98 2.57 -3.42 2.07
C ALA A 98 4.06 -3.26 2.34
N ALA A 99 4.42 -2.23 3.09
CA ALA A 99 5.76 -2.02 3.61
C ALA A 99 6.05 -3.02 4.74
N ARG A 100 7.24 -3.64 4.72
CA ARG A 100 7.69 -4.51 5.81
C ARG A 100 8.34 -3.65 6.88
N GLU A 101 7.54 -3.19 7.82
CA GLU A 101 7.96 -2.30 8.89
C GLU A 101 8.60 -3.06 10.05
N LEU A 102 9.34 -2.37 10.89
CA LEU A 102 9.82 -2.92 12.15
C LEU A 102 8.61 -3.10 13.10
N SER A 103 8.45 -4.29 13.64
CA SER A 103 7.35 -4.60 14.55
C SER A 103 7.44 -3.79 15.85
N ALA A 104 6.30 -3.25 16.30
CA ALA A 104 6.19 -2.65 17.63
C ALA A 104 6.50 -3.67 18.75
N ASP A 105 6.14 -4.92 18.53
CA ASP A 105 6.34 -6.04 19.46
C ASP A 105 7.64 -6.81 19.15
N LEU A 106 8.77 -6.14 19.32
CA LEU A 106 10.06 -6.82 19.21
C LEU A 106 10.20 -7.92 20.26
N PRO A 107 10.86 -9.07 19.90
CA PRO A 107 11.05 -10.17 20.84
C PRO A 107 11.74 -9.70 22.12
N SER A 108 11.07 -9.82 23.26
CA SER A 108 11.59 -9.32 24.55
C SER A 108 12.81 -10.09 25.05
N LYS A 109 12.95 -11.37 24.64
CA LYS A 109 14.03 -12.25 25.07
C LYS A 109 15.33 -11.89 24.33
N GLY A 110 16.31 -11.37 25.08
CA GLY A 110 17.61 -10.93 24.55
C GLY A 110 17.61 -9.52 24.00
N MET A 111 16.53 -8.77 24.14
CA MET A 111 16.43 -7.38 23.66
C MET A 111 17.09 -6.43 24.69
N THR A 112 18.33 -6.07 24.41
CA THR A 112 19.05 -5.01 25.17
C THR A 112 18.64 -3.63 24.68
N TRP A 113 19.02 -2.59 25.40
CA TRP A 113 18.85 -1.21 24.95
C TRP A 113 19.56 -0.96 23.63
N VAL A 114 20.80 -1.47 23.47
CA VAL A 114 21.60 -1.37 22.25
C VAL A 114 20.86 -2.03 21.07
N ASN A 115 20.39 -3.26 21.24
CA ASN A 115 19.66 -3.96 20.17
C ASN A 115 18.43 -3.16 19.75
N ARG A 116 17.66 -2.66 20.71
CA ARG A 116 16.39 -1.98 20.44
C ARG A 116 16.58 -0.64 19.71
N HIS A 117 17.60 0.13 20.04
CA HIS A 117 17.73 1.50 19.57
C HIS A 117 18.84 1.71 18.53
N LEU A 118 19.80 0.80 18.43
CA LEU A 118 20.97 0.94 17.54
C LEU A 118 21.07 -0.16 16.48
N GLN A 119 20.40 -1.32 16.68
CA GLN A 119 20.50 -2.47 15.77
C GLN A 119 19.20 -2.80 15.05
N TYR A 120 18.07 -2.89 15.77
CA TYR A 120 16.73 -3.02 15.16
C TYR A 120 16.16 -1.63 14.90
N THR A 121 16.63 -0.97 13.85
CA THR A 121 16.41 0.45 13.61
C THR A 121 15.42 0.75 12.51
N HIS A 122 15.17 -0.22 11.62
CA HIS A 122 14.38 -0.01 10.42
C HIS A 122 13.63 -1.28 9.99
N GLY A 123 12.55 -1.08 9.25
CA GLY A 123 11.91 -2.11 8.44
C GLY A 123 12.71 -2.35 7.16
N TYR A 124 12.34 -3.38 6.36
CA TYR A 124 13.12 -3.71 5.18
C TYR A 124 12.26 -4.19 4.02
N GLY A 125 12.21 -3.37 2.97
CA GLY A 125 11.53 -3.68 1.74
C GLY A 125 10.00 -3.71 1.84
N LEU A 126 9.39 -4.22 0.81
CA LEU A 126 7.94 -4.35 0.69
C LEU A 126 7.59 -5.68 0.04
N ALA A 127 6.34 -6.09 0.18
CA ALA A 127 5.72 -7.12 -0.64
C ALA A 127 4.61 -6.51 -1.49
N MET A 128 4.44 -7.00 -2.72
CA MET A 128 3.47 -6.48 -3.67
C MET A 128 2.88 -7.63 -4.49
N CYS A 129 1.56 -7.65 -4.65
CA CYS A 129 0.87 -8.57 -5.55
C CYS A 129 -0.03 -7.82 -6.53
N LEU A 130 -0.39 -8.46 -7.64
CA LEU A 130 -1.38 -7.93 -8.56
C LEU A 130 -2.78 -7.98 -7.93
N ALA A 131 -3.55 -6.90 -8.11
CA ALA A 131 -4.88 -6.80 -7.50
C ALA A 131 -5.93 -7.68 -8.19
N ALA A 132 -5.71 -8.00 -9.48
CA ALA A 132 -6.65 -8.72 -10.33
C ALA A 132 -6.23 -10.15 -10.67
N ASP A 133 -5.03 -10.57 -10.26
CA ASP A 133 -4.49 -11.88 -10.64
C ASP A 133 -4.28 -12.79 -9.43
N LYS A 134 -4.17 -14.08 -9.72
CA LYS A 134 -3.88 -15.12 -8.75
C LYS A 134 -2.76 -16.03 -9.27
N ASP A 135 -2.05 -16.67 -8.35
CA ASP A 135 -1.10 -17.73 -8.66
C ASP A 135 -1.79 -19.05 -9.06
N ASP A 136 -1.02 -20.08 -9.43
CA ASP A 136 -1.51 -21.39 -9.83
C ASP A 136 -2.23 -22.14 -8.69
N GLN A 137 -2.04 -21.73 -7.45
CA GLN A 137 -2.69 -22.33 -6.27
C GLN A 137 -3.94 -21.56 -5.83
N GLY A 138 -4.26 -20.46 -6.52
CA GLY A 138 -5.39 -19.59 -6.21
C GLY A 138 -5.07 -18.53 -5.13
N GLY A 139 -3.81 -18.36 -4.76
CA GLY A 139 -3.31 -17.32 -3.86
C GLY A 139 -3.00 -16.00 -4.60
N PRO A 140 -2.58 -14.93 -3.88
CA PRO A 140 -2.17 -13.69 -4.50
C PRO A 140 -0.88 -13.88 -5.32
N LEU A 141 -0.89 -13.39 -6.56
CA LEU A 141 0.29 -13.41 -7.42
C LEU A 141 1.26 -12.30 -6.99
N PHE A 142 2.25 -12.66 -6.17
CA PHE A 142 3.30 -11.74 -5.76
C PHE A 142 4.21 -11.39 -6.93
N ILE A 143 4.51 -10.10 -7.06
CA ILE A 143 5.41 -9.54 -8.08
C ILE A 143 6.63 -8.84 -7.46
N VAL A 144 6.53 -8.43 -6.19
CA VAL A 144 7.69 -8.12 -5.36
C VAL A 144 7.55 -8.94 -4.08
N GLU A 145 8.55 -9.74 -3.79
CA GLU A 145 8.54 -10.70 -2.69
C GLU A 145 9.94 -10.93 -2.11
N ASP A 146 10.04 -11.77 -1.10
CA ASP A 146 11.27 -12.19 -0.45
C ASP A 146 11.99 -11.11 0.41
N LEU A 147 13.10 -11.54 0.97
CA LEU A 147 13.99 -10.74 1.79
C LEU A 147 15.45 -11.14 1.49
N PRO A 148 16.23 -10.32 0.77
CA PRO A 148 15.90 -8.97 0.26
C PRO A 148 14.80 -8.99 -0.81
N PRO A 149 14.09 -7.86 -1.02
CA PRO A 149 12.99 -7.79 -1.98
C PRO A 149 13.46 -8.08 -3.41
N LYS A 150 12.74 -8.96 -4.08
CA LYS A 150 12.93 -9.33 -5.48
C LYS A 150 11.71 -8.96 -6.28
N GLY A 151 11.89 -8.34 -7.43
CA GLY A 151 10.81 -7.93 -8.33
C GLY A 151 11.29 -7.76 -9.77
N PRO A 152 10.40 -7.45 -10.70
CA PRO A 152 10.76 -7.15 -12.07
C PRO A 152 11.61 -5.87 -12.16
N PRO A 153 12.36 -5.67 -13.26
CA PRO A 153 13.22 -4.49 -13.43
C PRO A 153 12.51 -3.15 -13.22
N ASP A 154 11.25 -3.05 -13.62
CA ASP A 154 10.42 -1.84 -13.50
C ASP A 154 10.07 -1.50 -12.04
N LEU A 155 10.20 -2.47 -11.12
CA LEU A 155 9.86 -2.36 -9.70
C LEU A 155 11.06 -2.66 -8.79
N THR A 156 12.26 -2.29 -9.21
CA THR A 156 13.47 -2.50 -8.41
C THR A 156 13.47 -1.62 -7.16
N VAL A 157 13.57 -2.26 -5.99
CA VAL A 157 13.70 -1.58 -4.71
C VAL A 157 15.19 -1.30 -4.46
N SER A 158 15.62 -0.09 -4.75
CA SER A 158 17.06 0.30 -4.65
C SER A 158 17.47 0.70 -3.22
N ARG A 159 16.52 1.10 -2.38
CA ARG A 159 16.75 1.50 -0.98
C ARG A 159 15.63 0.88 -0.13
N PRO A 160 15.84 -0.35 0.33
CA PRO A 160 14.81 -1.10 1.04
C PRO A 160 14.64 -0.72 2.51
N GLU A 161 15.57 0.02 3.12
CA GLU A 161 15.56 0.39 4.53
C GLU A 161 14.41 1.38 4.82
N ILE A 162 13.56 1.04 5.80
CA ILE A 162 12.38 1.83 6.18
C ILE A 162 12.56 2.30 7.62
N TYR A 163 13.06 3.52 7.80
CA TYR A 163 13.30 4.14 9.11
C TYR A 163 12.06 4.78 9.72
N TYR A 164 11.03 5.07 8.93
CA TYR A 164 9.79 5.67 9.38
C TYR A 164 8.63 4.75 9.01
N GLY A 165 7.96 4.23 10.01
CA GLY A 165 6.81 3.34 9.86
C GLY A 165 5.66 3.76 10.75
N THR A 166 4.46 3.25 10.48
CA THR A 166 3.25 3.54 11.24
C THR A 166 3.21 2.80 12.57
N ASP A 167 3.86 1.64 12.65
CA ASP A 167 3.92 0.79 13.85
C ASP A 167 5.10 1.11 14.77
N MET A 168 6.00 2.00 14.36
CA MET A 168 7.19 2.35 15.16
C MET A 168 6.81 3.24 16.33
N THR A 169 6.83 2.67 17.54
CA THR A 169 6.45 3.35 18.79
C THR A 169 7.63 3.88 19.61
N SER A 170 8.88 3.58 19.19
CA SER A 170 10.10 3.94 19.90
C SER A 170 11.04 4.75 19.01
N TYR A 171 11.93 5.52 19.63
CA TYR A 171 12.98 6.23 18.89
C TYR A 171 14.13 5.29 18.49
N GLN A 172 14.77 5.61 17.38
CA GLN A 172 15.96 4.95 16.88
C GLN A 172 17.10 5.97 16.74
N ILE A 173 18.33 5.50 16.89
CA ILE A 173 19.53 6.35 16.79
C ILE A 173 20.36 5.83 15.64
N VAL A 174 20.38 6.58 14.55
CA VAL A 174 21.08 6.26 13.31
C VAL A 174 21.70 7.52 12.69
N PRO A 175 22.85 7.43 12.01
CA PRO A 175 23.76 6.30 11.97
C PRO A 175 24.62 6.21 13.24
N THR A 176 25.05 5.00 13.60
CA THR A 176 25.96 4.76 14.73
C THR A 176 27.13 3.89 14.31
N GLY A 177 28.04 3.56 15.23
CA GLY A 177 29.11 2.57 14.99
C GLY A 177 28.63 1.12 15.10
N GLU A 178 27.40 0.88 15.58
CA GLU A 178 26.79 -0.45 15.63
C GLU A 178 26.26 -0.84 14.25
N LYS A 179 26.35 -2.14 13.95
CA LYS A 179 25.78 -2.67 12.71
C LYS A 179 24.27 -2.84 12.86
N GLU A 180 23.52 -2.19 11.99
CA GLU A 180 22.08 -2.36 11.89
C GLU A 180 21.71 -3.73 11.31
N PHE A 181 20.54 -4.27 11.69
CA PHE A 181 20.04 -5.53 11.17
C PHE A 181 19.11 -5.29 9.98
N ASP A 182 19.54 -5.76 8.83
CA ASP A 182 18.77 -5.72 7.60
C ASP A 182 17.84 -6.96 7.49
N TYR A 183 18.43 -8.19 7.56
CA TYR A 183 17.69 -9.47 7.47
C TYR A 183 18.56 -10.67 7.88
#